data_ffa6c35e0b313837106fbb13e608fe4e
#
_entry.id   ffa6c35e0b313837106fbb13e608fe4e
#
_cell.length_a   1.000
_cell.length_b   1.000
_cell.length_c   1.000
_cell.angle_alpha   90.00
_cell.angle_beta   90.00
_cell.angle_gamma   90.00
#
_symmetry.space_group_name_H-M   'P 1'
#
loop_
_entity.id
_entity.type
_entity.pdbx_description
1 polymer ?
#
loop_
_entity_poly.entity_id
_entity_poly.type
_entity_poly.pdbx_seq_one_letter_code
_entity_poly.pdbx_strand_id
1 'polypeptide(L)'
;SLMYSAPLIFTAIAGAFSERSGVVNIGLEGIMVMGAFSSAIFNIMFFDTFGNSTPWIAMVFGGIVGLLFSLLHAIATINLRADHVVSGTALNLLAPGLSVFLVRVIYGRAQTGPLKRSFGITSFPILKDIPVIGKIFFTSVTPLGYLGILTGILGWFVLFKTPFGLRLRAVGEHPVAAESVGINVYMYKYAGVLISGFLGGVGGAIQAQAIVNEFGV
;
A
#
# COMPACT_ATOMS: atom_id res chain seq x y z
N SER A 1 -3.06 18.07 7.18
CA SER A 1 -4.18 17.20 6.80
C SER A 1 -3.86 16.29 5.61
N LEU A 2 -3.26 16.78 4.52
CA LEU A 2 -2.87 15.96 3.35
C LEU A 2 -1.89 14.81 3.68
N MET A 3 -1.03 14.98 4.67
CA MET A 3 -0.13 13.93 5.13
C MET A 3 -0.89 12.70 5.65
N TYR A 4 -1.91 12.92 6.47
CA TYR A 4 -2.72 11.85 7.06
C TYR A 4 -3.68 11.19 6.05
N SER A 5 -4.03 11.88 4.95
CA SER A 5 -4.87 11.30 3.91
C SER A 5 -4.08 10.42 2.92
N ALA A 6 -2.76 10.59 2.81
CA ALA A 6 -1.96 9.81 1.87
C ALA A 6 -2.11 8.30 2.05
N PRO A 7 -1.90 7.70 3.25
CA PRO A 7 -2.08 6.26 3.45
C PRO A 7 -3.49 5.79 3.05
N LEU A 8 -4.52 6.58 3.39
CA LEU A 8 -5.92 6.27 3.09
C LEU A 8 -6.19 6.28 1.59
N ILE A 9 -5.63 7.24 0.84
CA ILE A 9 -5.78 7.31 -0.61
C ILE A 9 -5.14 6.07 -1.27
N PHE A 10 -3.91 5.71 -0.86
CA PHE A 10 -3.24 4.51 -1.38
C PHE A 10 -4.06 3.24 -1.11
N THR A 11 -4.59 3.10 0.10
CA THR A 11 -5.39 1.94 0.49
C THR A 11 -6.74 1.90 -0.20
N ALA A 12 -7.40 3.05 -0.39
CA ALA A 12 -8.66 3.13 -1.13
C ALA A 12 -8.49 2.69 -2.59
N ILE A 13 -7.40 3.15 -3.25
CA ILE A 13 -7.09 2.74 -4.61
C ILE A 13 -6.71 1.25 -4.66
N ALA A 14 -5.96 0.76 -3.66
CA ALA A 14 -5.65 -0.65 -3.50
C ALA A 14 -6.92 -1.50 -3.48
N GLY A 15 -7.90 -1.14 -2.65
CA GLY A 15 -9.22 -1.77 -2.59
C GLY A 15 -9.92 -1.75 -3.95
N ALA A 16 -9.95 -0.59 -4.60
CA ALA A 16 -10.60 -0.43 -5.90
C ALA A 16 -10.03 -1.36 -6.98
N PHE A 17 -8.70 -1.55 -7.05
CA PHE A 17 -8.09 -2.49 -8.01
C PHE A 17 -8.49 -3.94 -7.74
N SER A 18 -8.50 -4.36 -6.48
CA SER A 18 -8.89 -5.71 -6.10
C SER A 18 -10.37 -5.96 -6.37
N GLU A 19 -11.26 -5.09 -5.90
CA GLU A 19 -12.70 -5.23 -6.11
C GLU A 19 -13.08 -5.22 -7.58
N ARG A 20 -12.46 -4.37 -8.40
CA ARG A 20 -12.69 -4.33 -9.85
C ARG A 20 -12.18 -5.56 -10.59
N SER A 21 -11.33 -6.38 -9.96
CA SER A 21 -10.92 -7.69 -10.49
C SER A 21 -11.88 -8.83 -10.12
N GLY A 22 -12.89 -8.55 -9.28
CA GLY A 22 -13.82 -9.55 -8.76
C GLY A 22 -13.30 -10.29 -7.52
N VAL A 23 -12.24 -9.81 -6.89
CA VAL A 23 -11.70 -10.34 -5.64
C VAL A 23 -11.74 -9.24 -4.58
N VAL A 24 -12.54 -9.40 -3.55
CA VAL A 24 -12.62 -8.44 -2.45
C VAL A 24 -11.46 -8.66 -1.48
N ASN A 25 -10.58 -7.67 -1.32
CA ASN A 25 -9.42 -7.75 -0.44
C ASN A 25 -9.70 -7.11 0.93
N ILE A 26 -10.33 -7.86 1.82
CA ILE A 26 -10.58 -7.43 3.22
C ILE A 26 -9.27 -7.44 4.04
N GLY A 27 -8.25 -8.15 3.59
CA GLY A 27 -6.93 -8.24 4.25
C GLY A 27 -6.03 -7.01 4.11
N LEU A 28 -6.54 -5.89 3.59
CA LEU A 28 -5.73 -4.69 3.34
C LEU A 28 -5.10 -4.12 4.62
N GLU A 29 -5.78 -4.20 5.76
CA GLU A 29 -5.24 -3.75 7.05
C GLU A 29 -3.98 -4.56 7.41
N GLY A 30 -4.05 -5.88 7.34
CA GLY A 30 -2.89 -6.75 7.57
C GLY A 30 -1.75 -6.50 6.57
N ILE A 31 -2.08 -6.25 5.30
CA ILE A 31 -1.10 -5.90 4.28
C ILE A 31 -0.40 -4.56 4.62
N MET A 32 -1.16 -3.56 5.08
CA MET A 32 -0.60 -2.30 5.56
C MET A 32 0.34 -2.49 6.76
N VAL A 33 -0.04 -3.32 7.72
CA VAL A 33 0.81 -3.65 8.89
C VAL A 33 2.13 -4.28 8.44
N MET A 34 2.10 -5.23 7.51
CA MET A 34 3.33 -5.83 6.96
C MET A 34 4.17 -4.85 6.16
N GLY A 35 3.54 -3.95 5.41
CA GLY A 35 4.22 -2.85 4.71
C GLY A 35 4.88 -1.86 5.67
N ALA A 36 4.19 -1.47 6.73
CA ALA A 36 4.70 -0.61 7.80
C ALA A 36 5.90 -1.25 8.51
N PHE A 37 5.75 -2.49 8.95
CA PHE A 37 6.79 -3.28 9.60
C PHE A 37 8.05 -3.38 8.74
N SER A 38 7.92 -3.87 7.52
CA SER A 38 9.07 -4.10 6.64
C SER A 38 9.79 -2.81 6.24
N SER A 39 9.05 -1.73 6.00
CA SER A 39 9.62 -0.43 5.70
C SER A 39 10.37 0.17 6.89
N ALA A 40 9.84 0.00 8.12
CA ALA A 40 10.51 0.47 9.33
C ALA A 40 11.83 -0.27 9.57
N ILE A 41 11.83 -1.60 9.46
CA ILE A 41 13.05 -2.40 9.59
C ILE A 41 14.07 -2.04 8.52
N PHE A 42 13.64 -1.92 7.27
CA PHE A 42 14.53 -1.51 6.18
C PHE A 42 15.18 -0.15 6.46
N ASN A 43 14.39 0.82 6.92
CA ASN A 43 14.88 2.15 7.26
C ASN A 43 15.96 2.09 8.35
N ILE A 44 15.76 1.32 9.42
CA ILE A 44 16.70 1.23 10.53
C ILE A 44 17.98 0.50 10.12
N MET A 45 17.87 -0.60 9.35
CA MET A 45 19.01 -1.44 9.00
C MET A 45 19.90 -0.84 7.89
N PHE A 46 19.29 -0.18 6.91
CA PHE A 46 19.98 0.25 5.70
C PHE A 46 20.20 1.76 5.59
N PHE A 47 19.93 2.52 6.65
CA PHE A 47 20.14 3.96 6.64
C PHE A 47 21.61 4.33 6.36
N ASP A 48 22.54 3.61 6.94
CA ASP A 48 23.98 3.91 6.79
C ASP A 48 24.48 3.65 5.35
N THR A 49 23.73 2.83 4.58
CA THR A 49 24.03 2.53 3.17
C THR A 49 23.39 3.53 2.21
N PHE A 50 22.13 3.88 2.40
CA PHE A 50 21.34 4.69 1.45
C PHE A 50 21.11 6.14 1.90
N GLY A 51 21.47 6.49 3.14
CA GLY A 51 21.40 7.85 3.68
C GLY A 51 20.03 8.50 3.49
N ASN A 52 20.00 9.67 2.86
CA ASN A 52 18.77 10.45 2.66
C ASN A 52 17.70 9.79 1.76
N SER A 53 18.08 8.83 0.92
CA SER A 53 17.16 8.13 0.02
C SER A 53 16.46 6.94 0.70
N THR A 54 16.89 6.57 1.90
CA THR A 54 16.35 5.42 2.65
C THR A 54 14.83 5.40 2.78
N PRO A 55 14.13 6.50 3.13
CA PRO A 55 12.67 6.48 3.26
C PRO A 55 11.95 6.10 1.96
N TRP A 56 12.46 6.56 0.82
CA TRP A 56 11.87 6.25 -0.50
C TRP A 56 12.03 4.79 -0.88
N ILE A 57 13.24 4.24 -0.67
CA ILE A 57 13.53 2.84 -0.96
C ILE A 57 12.76 1.93 -0.01
N ALA A 58 12.71 2.29 1.29
CA ALA A 58 11.95 1.58 2.30
C ALA A 58 10.45 1.56 2.00
N MET A 59 9.89 2.64 1.45
CA MET A 59 8.50 2.71 1.02
C MET A 59 8.22 1.71 -0.11
N VAL A 60 9.09 1.65 -1.12
CA VAL A 60 8.96 0.68 -2.22
C VAL A 60 9.12 -0.75 -1.69
N PHE A 61 10.06 -0.98 -0.78
CA PHE A 61 10.26 -2.28 -0.14
C PHE A 61 9.02 -2.72 0.66
N GLY A 62 8.40 -1.80 1.40
CA GLY A 62 7.11 -2.05 2.06
C GLY A 62 6.00 -2.43 1.08
N GLY A 63 5.96 -1.80 -0.09
CA GLY A 63 5.06 -2.16 -1.19
C GLY A 63 5.31 -3.58 -1.71
N ILE A 64 6.57 -3.96 -1.91
CA ILE A 64 6.93 -5.32 -2.37
C ILE A 64 6.53 -6.37 -1.33
N VAL A 65 6.77 -6.12 -0.04
CA VAL A 65 6.35 -7.05 1.02
C VAL A 65 4.82 -7.13 1.09
N GLY A 66 4.12 -6.01 0.95
CA GLY A 66 2.65 -6.00 0.86
C GLY A 66 2.12 -6.80 -0.34
N LEU A 67 2.77 -6.69 -1.50
CA LEU A 67 2.46 -7.51 -2.68
C LEU A 67 2.66 -9.00 -2.39
N LEU A 68 3.80 -9.39 -1.80
CA LEU A 68 4.06 -10.79 -1.44
C LEU A 68 3.06 -11.32 -0.41
N PHE A 69 2.67 -10.49 0.56
CA PHE A 69 1.69 -10.88 1.56
C PHE A 69 0.28 -11.02 0.96
N SER A 70 -0.09 -10.17 0.00
CA SER A 70 -1.34 -10.28 -0.74
C SER A 70 -1.41 -11.50 -1.66
N LEU A 71 -0.25 -12.08 -2.02
CA LEU A 71 -0.19 -13.32 -2.79
C LEU A 71 -0.84 -14.48 -2.03
N LEU A 72 -0.74 -14.51 -0.70
CA LEU A 72 -1.42 -15.50 0.14
C LEU A 72 -2.95 -15.41 -0.05
N HIS A 73 -3.49 -14.18 -0.03
CA HIS A 73 -4.90 -13.94 -0.27
C HIS A 73 -5.32 -14.34 -1.70
N ALA A 74 -4.50 -13.98 -2.70
CA ALA A 74 -4.75 -14.34 -4.09
C ALA A 74 -4.81 -15.86 -4.29
N ILE A 75 -3.84 -16.61 -3.74
CA ILE A 75 -3.83 -18.08 -3.84
C ILE A 75 -5.05 -18.67 -3.13
N ALA A 76 -5.37 -18.20 -1.93
CA ALA A 76 -6.52 -18.70 -1.18
C ALA A 76 -7.84 -18.48 -1.92
N THR A 77 -8.07 -17.27 -2.44
CA THR A 77 -9.36 -16.91 -3.03
C THR A 77 -9.50 -17.33 -4.50
N ILE A 78 -8.44 -17.26 -5.29
CA ILE A 78 -8.48 -17.52 -6.73
C ILE A 78 -8.30 -19.02 -7.01
N ASN A 79 -7.31 -19.68 -6.37
CA ASN A 79 -7.00 -21.09 -6.64
C ASN A 79 -7.79 -22.03 -5.73
N LEU A 80 -7.80 -21.77 -4.42
CA LEU A 80 -8.49 -22.62 -3.45
C LEU A 80 -9.97 -22.28 -3.31
N ARG A 81 -10.42 -21.21 -3.95
CA ARG A 81 -11.83 -20.73 -3.91
C ARG A 81 -12.32 -20.48 -2.48
N ALA A 82 -11.43 -20.10 -1.57
CA ALA A 82 -11.78 -19.74 -0.20
C ALA A 82 -12.63 -18.46 -0.21
N ASP A 83 -13.48 -18.34 0.81
CA ASP A 83 -14.24 -17.11 1.04
C ASP A 83 -13.31 -15.92 1.25
N HIS A 84 -13.61 -14.78 0.61
CA HIS A 84 -12.79 -13.57 0.64
C HIS A 84 -12.72 -12.97 2.05
N VAL A 85 -13.82 -13.05 2.82
CA VAL A 85 -13.90 -12.52 4.18
C VAL A 85 -13.02 -13.37 5.11
N VAL A 86 -13.14 -14.68 5.03
CA VAL A 86 -12.36 -15.62 5.85
C VAL A 86 -10.87 -15.46 5.56
N SER A 87 -10.48 -15.42 4.30
CA SER A 87 -9.07 -15.24 3.92
C SER A 87 -8.53 -13.86 4.34
N GLY A 88 -9.31 -12.80 4.15
CA GLY A 88 -8.91 -11.44 4.53
C GLY A 88 -8.78 -11.26 6.04
N THR A 89 -9.74 -11.75 6.82
CA THR A 89 -9.67 -11.68 8.29
C THR A 89 -8.51 -12.51 8.84
N ALA A 90 -8.22 -13.66 8.25
CA ALA A 90 -7.04 -14.44 8.62
C ALA A 90 -5.73 -13.66 8.42
N LEU A 91 -5.59 -12.91 7.32
CA LEU A 91 -4.44 -12.03 7.08
C LEU A 91 -4.36 -10.88 8.09
N ASN A 92 -5.50 -10.28 8.43
CA ASN A 92 -5.56 -9.20 9.41
C ASN A 92 -5.17 -9.65 10.83
N LEU A 93 -5.39 -10.91 11.17
CA LEU A 93 -4.92 -11.50 12.43
C LEU A 93 -3.46 -11.96 12.35
N LEU A 94 -3.06 -12.53 11.22
CA LEU A 94 -1.70 -13.04 11.01
C LEU A 94 -0.66 -11.93 11.01
N ALA A 95 -0.93 -10.81 10.34
CA ALA A 95 0.04 -9.75 10.11
C ALA A 95 0.52 -9.07 11.41
N PRO A 96 -0.34 -8.63 12.34
CA PRO A 96 0.11 -8.09 13.62
C PRO A 96 0.88 -9.12 14.45
N GLY A 97 0.39 -10.36 14.53
CA GLY A 97 1.06 -11.43 15.26
C GLY A 97 2.46 -11.71 14.73
N LEU A 98 2.58 -11.85 13.40
CA LEU A 98 3.85 -12.09 12.72
C LEU A 98 4.82 -10.92 12.88
N SER A 99 4.35 -9.69 12.72
CA SER A 99 5.18 -8.49 12.83
C SER A 99 5.74 -8.30 14.24
N VAL A 100 4.90 -8.46 15.28
CA VAL A 100 5.35 -8.38 16.68
C VAL A 100 6.33 -9.51 17.01
N PHE A 101 6.07 -10.73 16.55
CA PHE A 101 6.99 -11.86 16.73
C PHE A 101 8.36 -11.54 16.10
N LEU A 102 8.40 -11.09 14.86
CA LEU A 102 9.64 -10.77 14.17
C LEU A 102 10.38 -9.58 14.82
N VAL A 103 9.68 -8.54 15.27
CA VAL A 103 10.31 -7.43 16.01
C VAL A 103 10.94 -7.93 17.29
N ARG A 104 10.28 -8.80 18.04
CA ARG A 104 10.85 -9.38 19.27
C ARG A 104 12.08 -10.25 19.01
N VAL A 105 12.07 -11.01 17.92
CA VAL A 105 13.23 -11.85 17.53
C VAL A 105 14.43 -10.96 17.15
N ILE A 106 14.20 -9.84 16.42
CA ILE A 106 15.26 -8.97 15.92
C ILE A 106 15.78 -8.02 17.00
N TYR A 107 14.89 -7.44 17.80
CA TYR A 107 15.22 -6.33 18.73
C TYR A 107 15.10 -6.71 20.22
N GLY A 108 14.59 -7.90 20.57
CA GLY A 108 14.37 -8.32 21.96
C GLY A 108 13.24 -7.57 22.69
N ARG A 109 12.47 -6.73 21.99
CA ARG A 109 11.38 -5.90 22.51
C ARG A 109 10.23 -5.81 21.51
N ALA A 110 9.04 -5.36 21.95
CA ALA A 110 7.84 -5.32 21.10
C ALA A 110 7.79 -4.13 20.12
N GLN A 111 8.78 -3.24 20.14
CA GLN A 111 8.85 -2.05 19.28
C GLN A 111 10.23 -1.93 18.64
N THR A 112 10.30 -1.35 17.44
CA THR A 112 11.56 -1.18 16.72
C THR A 112 12.45 -0.06 17.30
N GLY A 113 11.88 0.94 17.90
CA GLY A 113 12.52 2.21 18.20
C GLY A 113 12.38 3.21 17.05
N PRO A 114 12.79 4.48 17.27
CA PRO A 114 12.58 5.54 16.30
C PRO A 114 13.35 5.30 15.00
N LEU A 115 12.73 5.66 13.88
CA LEU A 115 13.34 5.59 12.57
C LEU A 115 14.54 6.55 12.48
N LYS A 116 15.61 6.14 11.82
CA LYS A 116 16.80 6.99 11.64
C LYS A 116 16.51 8.19 10.73
N ARG A 117 15.59 8.05 9.79
CA ARG A 117 15.12 9.12 8.90
C ARG A 117 13.66 8.93 8.54
N SER A 118 12.89 10.00 8.67
CA SER A 118 11.49 10.05 8.22
C SER A 118 11.33 11.01 7.05
N PHE A 119 10.15 11.01 6.42
CA PHE A 119 9.81 12.01 5.42
C PHE A 119 9.64 13.38 6.08
N GLY A 120 10.58 14.30 5.82
CA GLY A 120 10.54 15.64 6.37
C GLY A 120 9.35 16.45 5.87
N ILE A 121 8.91 17.40 6.69
CA ILE A 121 7.97 18.43 6.29
C ILE A 121 8.73 19.41 5.38
N THR A 122 8.26 19.56 4.13
CA THR A 122 8.86 20.47 3.16
C THR A 122 7.87 21.59 2.87
N SER A 123 8.35 22.82 2.82
CA SER A 123 7.59 23.95 2.30
C SER A 123 8.12 24.33 0.91
N PHE A 124 7.23 24.49 -0.05
CA PHE A 124 7.61 24.95 -1.39
C PHE A 124 7.79 26.47 -1.38
N PRO A 125 9.03 27.00 -1.52
CA PRO A 125 9.32 28.40 -1.26
C PRO A 125 8.56 29.39 -2.16
N ILE A 126 8.23 29.01 -3.39
CA ILE A 126 7.53 29.88 -4.36
C ILE A 126 5.99 29.80 -4.22
N LEU A 127 5.46 28.63 -3.87
CA LEU A 127 4.02 28.36 -3.85
C LEU A 127 3.37 28.66 -2.48
N LYS A 128 4.16 28.74 -1.40
CA LYS A 128 3.65 29.07 -0.05
C LYS A 128 3.10 30.50 0.06
N ASP A 129 3.56 31.42 -0.82
CA ASP A 129 3.23 32.83 -0.74
C ASP A 129 1.91 33.18 -1.46
N ILE A 130 1.26 32.20 -2.10
CA ILE A 130 -0.07 32.38 -2.70
C ILE A 130 -1.10 32.56 -1.56
N PRO A 131 -1.86 33.68 -1.52
CA PRO A 131 -2.83 33.90 -0.46
C PRO A 131 -3.90 32.81 -0.43
N VAL A 132 -4.24 32.29 0.75
CA VAL A 132 -5.18 31.22 1.08
C VAL A 132 -4.71 29.84 0.59
N ILE A 133 -4.51 29.62 -0.72
CA ILE A 133 -4.13 28.33 -1.33
C ILE A 133 -2.71 27.93 -0.91
N GLY A 134 -1.76 28.86 -0.89
CA GLY A 134 -0.38 28.61 -0.50
C GLY A 134 -0.26 28.11 0.92
N LYS A 135 -0.97 28.72 1.86
CA LYS A 135 -0.97 28.34 3.27
C LYS A 135 -1.63 26.98 3.52
N ILE A 136 -2.66 26.61 2.77
CA ILE A 136 -3.41 25.35 2.96
C ILE A 136 -2.68 24.17 2.32
N PHE A 137 -2.17 24.35 1.09
CA PHE A 137 -1.64 23.25 0.28
C PHE A 137 -0.13 23.18 0.22
N PHE A 138 0.62 24.28 0.42
CA PHE A 138 2.06 24.34 0.17
C PHE A 138 2.91 24.69 1.42
N THR A 139 2.27 24.90 2.57
CA THR A 139 2.96 25.15 3.84
C THR A 139 2.87 23.88 4.70
N SER A 140 4.03 23.39 5.16
CA SER A 140 4.12 22.20 6.04
C SER A 140 3.48 20.93 5.44
N VAL A 141 3.80 20.62 4.19
CA VAL A 141 3.27 19.44 3.49
C VAL A 141 4.39 18.44 3.26
N THR A 142 4.08 17.17 3.42
CA THR A 142 4.98 16.10 2.99
C THR A 142 4.77 15.81 1.50
N PRO A 143 5.82 15.49 0.73
CA PRO A 143 5.71 15.10 -0.68
C PRO A 143 4.73 13.94 -0.91
N LEU A 144 4.50 13.13 0.12
CA LEU A 144 3.63 11.96 0.10
C LEU A 144 2.14 12.29 -0.12
N GLY A 145 1.67 13.45 0.35
CA GLY A 145 0.30 13.89 0.10
C GLY A 145 0.03 14.09 -1.39
N TYR A 146 0.98 14.67 -2.11
CA TYR A 146 0.89 14.84 -3.57
C TYR A 146 1.02 13.52 -4.32
N LEU A 147 1.90 12.64 -3.85
CA LEU A 147 1.99 11.28 -4.39
C LEU A 147 0.68 10.51 -4.23
N GLY A 148 -0.03 10.68 -3.10
CA GLY A 148 -1.35 10.10 -2.92
C GLY A 148 -2.35 10.59 -3.97
N ILE A 149 -2.43 11.91 -4.18
CA ILE A 149 -3.31 12.49 -5.21
C ILE A 149 -2.92 12.01 -6.61
N LEU A 150 -1.62 12.03 -6.93
CA LEU A 150 -1.11 11.53 -8.21
C LEU A 150 -1.47 10.05 -8.42
N THR A 151 -1.29 9.22 -7.39
CA THR A 151 -1.66 7.79 -7.44
C THR A 151 -3.17 7.63 -7.62
N GLY A 152 -4.00 8.52 -7.03
CA GLY A 152 -5.45 8.57 -7.28
C GLY A 152 -5.80 8.81 -8.73
N ILE A 153 -5.19 9.80 -9.34
CA ILE A 153 -5.39 10.17 -10.75
C ILE A 153 -4.90 9.04 -11.67
N LEU A 154 -3.71 8.50 -11.40
CA LEU A 154 -3.15 7.38 -12.16
C LEU A 154 -4.00 6.11 -12.03
N GLY A 155 -4.47 5.78 -10.81
CA GLY A 155 -5.36 4.65 -10.57
C GLY A 155 -6.67 4.78 -11.34
N TRP A 156 -7.30 5.95 -11.29
CA TRP A 156 -8.48 6.25 -12.10
C TRP A 156 -8.19 6.10 -13.60
N PHE A 157 -7.08 6.68 -14.09
CA PHE A 157 -6.71 6.59 -15.50
C PHE A 157 -6.49 5.13 -15.92
N VAL A 158 -5.74 4.35 -15.15
CA VAL A 158 -5.47 2.94 -15.45
C VAL A 158 -6.76 2.13 -15.46
N LEU A 159 -7.65 2.31 -14.47
CA LEU A 159 -8.89 1.55 -14.35
C LEU A 159 -9.92 1.90 -15.44
N PHE A 160 -10.00 3.18 -15.85
CA PHE A 160 -11.10 3.64 -16.70
C PHE A 160 -10.68 4.04 -18.12
N LYS A 161 -9.40 4.30 -18.37
CA LYS A 161 -8.93 4.83 -19.66
C LYS A 161 -7.94 3.91 -20.36
N THR A 162 -7.59 2.73 -19.78
CA THR A 162 -6.66 1.79 -20.41
C THR A 162 -7.34 0.46 -20.78
N PRO A 163 -6.79 -0.26 -21.78
CA PRO A 163 -7.26 -1.62 -22.11
C PRO A 163 -7.09 -2.61 -20.95
N PHE A 164 -6.07 -2.42 -20.11
CA PHE A 164 -5.87 -3.23 -18.90
C PHE A 164 -7.06 -3.08 -17.93
N GLY A 165 -7.43 -1.84 -17.60
CA GLY A 165 -8.55 -1.57 -16.70
C GLY A 165 -9.90 -2.04 -17.25
N LEU A 166 -10.10 -1.93 -18.58
CA LEU A 166 -11.30 -2.46 -19.23
C LEU A 166 -11.41 -3.97 -19.03
N ARG A 167 -10.34 -4.71 -19.33
CA ARG A 167 -10.31 -6.18 -19.16
C ARG A 167 -10.44 -6.59 -17.69
N LEU A 168 -9.77 -5.87 -16.79
CA LEU A 168 -9.86 -6.10 -15.34
C LEU A 168 -11.31 -6.03 -14.86
N ARG A 169 -12.04 -4.98 -15.24
CA ARG A 169 -13.45 -4.79 -14.89
C ARG A 169 -14.35 -5.83 -15.54
N ALA A 170 -14.10 -6.17 -16.81
CA ALA A 170 -14.86 -7.22 -17.50
C ALA A 170 -14.72 -8.58 -16.79
N VAL A 171 -13.51 -8.92 -16.33
CA VAL A 171 -13.25 -10.11 -15.52
C VAL A 171 -13.96 -10.06 -14.16
N GLY A 172 -14.01 -8.90 -13.53
CA GLY A 172 -14.69 -8.75 -12.24
C GLY A 172 -16.21 -8.86 -12.33
N GLU A 173 -16.82 -8.33 -13.40
CA GLU A 173 -18.28 -8.34 -13.58
C GLU A 173 -18.79 -9.69 -14.10
N HIS A 174 -18.17 -10.21 -15.17
CA HIS A 174 -18.59 -11.46 -15.81
C HIS A 174 -17.39 -12.31 -16.26
N PRO A 175 -16.75 -13.07 -15.33
CA PRO A 175 -15.53 -13.82 -15.66
C PRO A 175 -15.74 -14.84 -16.79
N VAL A 176 -16.90 -15.52 -16.85
CA VAL A 176 -17.20 -16.50 -17.90
C VAL A 176 -17.32 -15.83 -19.29
N ALA A 177 -17.96 -14.66 -19.35
CA ALA A 177 -18.06 -13.90 -20.60
C ALA A 177 -16.68 -13.34 -21.02
N ALA A 178 -15.85 -12.91 -20.09
CA ALA A 178 -14.49 -12.48 -20.38
C ALA A 178 -13.62 -13.62 -20.92
N GLU A 179 -13.76 -14.82 -20.37
CA GLU A 179 -13.03 -16.01 -20.82
C GLU A 179 -13.46 -16.44 -22.23
N SER A 180 -14.74 -16.34 -22.57
CA SER A 180 -15.25 -16.71 -23.89
C SER A 180 -14.71 -15.85 -25.05
N VAL A 181 -14.26 -14.62 -24.75
CA VAL A 181 -13.59 -13.73 -25.71
C VAL A 181 -12.06 -13.78 -25.61
N GLY A 182 -11.51 -14.80 -24.92
CA GLY A 182 -10.07 -15.06 -24.85
C GLY A 182 -9.30 -14.25 -23.81
N ILE A 183 -9.98 -13.62 -22.85
CA ILE A 183 -9.31 -12.91 -21.74
C ILE A 183 -8.92 -13.92 -20.66
N ASN A 184 -7.64 -13.92 -20.25
CA ASN A 184 -7.17 -14.79 -19.16
C ASN A 184 -7.66 -14.27 -17.80
N VAL A 185 -8.72 -14.84 -17.27
CA VAL A 185 -9.38 -14.45 -16.03
C VAL A 185 -8.43 -14.54 -14.83
N TYR A 186 -7.65 -15.63 -14.73
CA TYR A 186 -6.71 -15.80 -13.63
C TYR A 186 -5.67 -14.69 -13.58
N MET A 187 -5.07 -14.35 -14.72
CA MET A 187 -4.05 -13.30 -14.81
C MET A 187 -4.57 -11.96 -14.31
N TYR A 188 -5.78 -11.56 -14.72
CA TYR A 188 -6.35 -10.28 -14.32
C TYR A 188 -6.78 -10.25 -12.86
N LYS A 189 -7.32 -11.34 -12.31
CA LYS A 189 -7.61 -11.46 -10.88
C LYS A 189 -6.35 -11.33 -10.03
N TYR A 190 -5.29 -12.08 -10.37
CA TYR A 190 -4.00 -11.95 -9.71
C TYR A 190 -3.43 -10.55 -9.81
N ALA A 191 -3.43 -9.96 -11.01
CA ALA A 191 -2.94 -8.58 -11.20
C ALA A 191 -3.68 -7.58 -10.31
N GLY A 192 -5.02 -7.66 -10.21
CA GLY A 192 -5.82 -6.81 -9.33
C GLY A 192 -5.43 -6.93 -7.86
N VAL A 193 -5.31 -8.16 -7.35
CA VAL A 193 -4.93 -8.41 -5.95
C VAL A 193 -3.48 -8.01 -5.66
N LEU A 194 -2.54 -8.29 -6.56
CA LEU A 194 -1.13 -7.94 -6.36
C LEU A 194 -0.88 -6.44 -6.41
N ILE A 195 -1.53 -5.70 -7.33
CA ILE A 195 -1.51 -4.24 -7.35
C ILE A 195 -2.11 -3.69 -6.05
N SER A 196 -3.22 -4.25 -5.61
CA SER A 196 -3.83 -3.92 -4.32
C SER A 196 -2.85 -4.13 -3.17
N GLY A 197 -2.16 -5.27 -3.13
CA GLY A 197 -1.16 -5.58 -2.11
C GLY A 197 0.02 -4.60 -2.11
N PHE A 198 0.54 -4.27 -3.29
CA PHE A 198 1.62 -3.28 -3.42
C PHE A 198 1.20 -1.90 -2.90
N LEU A 199 0.05 -1.39 -3.36
CA LEU A 199 -0.46 -0.08 -2.94
C LEU A 199 -0.82 -0.05 -1.45
N GLY A 200 -1.41 -1.13 -0.91
CA GLY A 200 -1.68 -1.27 0.53
C GLY A 200 -0.40 -1.28 1.36
N GLY A 201 0.62 -2.02 0.92
CA GLY A 201 1.95 -2.02 1.55
C GLY A 201 2.64 -0.67 1.53
N VAL A 202 2.55 0.08 0.41
CA VAL A 202 3.01 1.48 0.32
C VAL A 202 2.24 2.37 1.29
N GLY A 203 0.92 2.23 1.39
CA GLY A 203 0.10 2.96 2.36
C GLY A 203 0.56 2.75 3.80
N GLY A 204 0.83 1.50 4.18
CA GLY A 204 1.39 1.15 5.48
C GLY A 204 2.80 1.73 5.71
N ALA A 205 3.67 1.65 4.71
CA ALA A 205 5.01 2.23 4.77
C ALA A 205 4.98 3.76 4.98
N ILE A 206 4.07 4.46 4.31
CA ILE A 206 3.85 5.90 4.50
C ILE A 206 3.38 6.19 5.92
N GLN A 207 2.46 5.39 6.46
CA GLN A 207 1.97 5.56 7.83
C GLN A 207 3.11 5.42 8.84
N ALA A 208 3.95 4.41 8.73
CA ALA A 208 5.07 4.19 9.64
C ALA A 208 6.13 5.31 9.54
N GLN A 209 6.49 5.72 8.33
CA GLN A 209 7.63 6.61 8.10
C GLN A 209 7.29 8.10 8.12
N ALA A 210 6.04 8.48 7.88
CA ALA A 210 5.64 9.88 7.83
C ALA A 210 4.82 10.33 9.05
N ILE A 211 4.12 9.40 9.72
CA ILE A 211 3.17 9.74 10.78
C ILE A 211 3.67 9.27 12.14
N VAL A 212 3.98 8.00 12.27
CA VAL A 212 4.32 7.38 13.56
C VAL A 212 5.80 7.50 13.89
N ASN A 213 6.67 7.41 12.86
CA ASN A 213 8.14 7.43 12.97
C ASN A 213 8.74 6.26 13.76
N GLU A 214 7.98 5.21 14.00
CA GLU A 214 8.40 3.97 14.63
C GLU A 214 7.42 2.85 14.23
N PHE A 215 7.74 1.61 14.55
CA PHE A 215 6.81 0.50 14.42
C PHE A 215 6.61 -0.16 15.77
N GLY A 216 5.35 -0.22 16.23
CA GLY A 216 4.89 -0.91 17.42
C GLY A 216 3.39 -1.23 17.27
N VAL A 217 2.95 -2.33 17.85
CA VAL A 217 1.55 -2.78 17.87
C VAL A 217 1.13 -3.00 19.30
#